data_83534acdd347c861c71a6c56f45bf1f8
#
_entry.id   83534acdd347c861c71a6c56f45bf1f8
#
_cell.length_a   1.000
_cell.length_b   1.000
_cell.length_c   1.000
_cell.angle_alpha   90.00
_cell.angle_beta   90.00
_cell.angle_gamma   90.00
#
_symmetry.space_group_name_H-M   'P 1'
#
loop_
_entity.id
_entity.type
_entity.pdbx_description
1 polymer ?
#
loop_
_entity_poly.entity_id
_entity_poly.type
_entity_poly.pdbx_seq_one_letter_code
_entity_poly.pdbx_strand_id
1 'polypeptide(L)'
;MGIDRFIGIDLAWAQSGARTKPNESGVAAIDGHGVVIECGWTRGLDETMSWLAKTAVDGSTLAFVDAPLVVDNPVGQRPCEREVGQRYGRWKVSANSTNQSSPRQAGVLLRERLQESGWAYDDGRGGPPTGGLVFSECYPYTTLVGAAELGYDQERPTYKRRPARVPTARWRAVRAAECARMIGRMEGLTTADPPLLLSSHPGSRQLVSEPSPQKAADYKHLEDLIDALLCAWTAALWSRHGLARCQVLGADSSLPPGQAPTIIAPARPEQRRDRGAR
;
A
#
# COMPACT_ATOMS: atom_id res chain seq x y z
N MET A 1 17.09 -18.92 -2.23
CA MET A 1 15.62 -18.91 -2.46
C MET A 1 15.23 -17.44 -2.49
N GLY A 2 14.36 -17.03 -3.43
CA GLY A 2 13.90 -15.64 -3.55
C GLY A 2 12.63 -15.40 -2.72
N ILE A 3 12.04 -14.22 -2.85
CA ILE A 3 10.71 -13.92 -2.32
C ILE A 3 9.66 -14.51 -3.27
N ASP A 4 8.76 -15.35 -2.74
CA ASP A 4 7.71 -16.05 -3.51
C ASP A 4 6.30 -15.62 -3.09
N ARG A 5 6.17 -14.93 -1.95
CA ARG A 5 4.90 -14.44 -1.42
C ARG A 5 4.97 -12.93 -1.21
N PHE A 6 3.98 -12.21 -1.77
CA PHE A 6 3.85 -10.77 -1.63
C PHE A 6 2.53 -10.45 -0.95
N ILE A 7 2.60 -9.77 0.18
CA ILE A 7 1.46 -9.44 1.01
C ILE A 7 1.24 -7.93 0.98
N GLY A 8 -0.03 -7.51 0.88
CA GLY A 8 -0.44 -6.13 1.04
C GLY A 8 -1.43 -5.98 2.18
N ILE A 9 -1.26 -4.93 2.96
CA ILE A 9 -2.11 -4.60 4.10
C ILE A 9 -2.50 -3.12 3.99
N ASP A 10 -3.80 -2.84 3.80
CA ASP A 10 -4.37 -1.52 4.06
C ASP A 10 -4.81 -1.47 5.51
N LEU A 11 -3.92 -1.00 6.38
CA LEU A 11 -4.11 -1.05 7.83
C LEU A 11 -5.06 0.04 8.31
N ALA A 12 -6.07 -0.34 9.09
CA ALA A 12 -6.89 0.63 9.81
C ALA A 12 -6.06 1.31 10.91
N TRP A 13 -5.83 2.62 10.77
CA TRP A 13 -4.94 3.38 11.67
C TRP A 13 -5.49 3.60 13.08
N ALA A 14 -6.82 3.55 13.25
CA ALA A 14 -7.46 3.76 14.55
C ALA A 14 -7.46 2.46 15.36
N GLN A 15 -6.87 2.52 16.54
CA GLN A 15 -7.00 1.45 17.53
C GLN A 15 -8.44 1.43 18.10
N SER A 16 -8.90 0.23 18.45
CA SER A 16 -10.15 0.09 19.19
C SER A 16 -9.97 0.63 20.61
N GLY A 17 -10.88 1.51 21.02
CA GLY A 17 -11.06 1.77 22.46
C GLY A 17 -11.86 0.61 23.09
N ALA A 18 -11.85 0.51 24.42
CA ALA A 18 -12.53 -0.56 25.17
C ALA A 18 -14.05 -0.73 24.88
N ARG A 19 -14.66 0.18 24.10
CA ARG A 19 -16.09 0.19 23.76
C ARG A 19 -16.40 0.25 22.26
N THR A 20 -15.39 0.28 21.37
CA THR A 20 -15.58 0.37 19.93
C THR A 20 -14.95 -0.82 19.22
N LYS A 21 -15.71 -1.48 18.33
CA LYS A 21 -15.13 -2.53 17.47
C LYS A 21 -13.97 -1.96 16.65
N PRO A 22 -12.88 -2.71 16.48
CA PRO A 22 -11.79 -2.33 15.57
C PRO A 22 -12.31 -2.06 14.17
N ASN A 23 -11.74 -1.07 13.49
CA ASN A 23 -11.98 -0.87 12.07
C ASN A 23 -11.41 -2.04 11.27
N GLU A 24 -11.95 -2.25 10.09
CA GLU A 24 -11.44 -3.25 9.16
C GLU A 24 -10.14 -2.77 8.51
N SER A 25 -9.25 -3.73 8.27
CA SER A 25 -8.06 -3.61 7.42
C SER A 25 -8.23 -4.52 6.22
N GLY A 26 -7.93 -4.04 5.02
CA GLY A 26 -7.84 -4.89 3.85
C GLY A 26 -6.55 -5.71 3.86
N VAL A 27 -6.62 -6.96 3.43
CA VAL A 27 -5.45 -7.85 3.30
C VAL A 27 -5.48 -8.60 1.99
N ALA A 28 -4.32 -8.76 1.35
CA ALA A 28 -4.18 -9.53 0.12
C ALA A 28 -2.81 -10.20 0.06
N ALA A 29 -2.74 -11.38 -0.53
CA ALA A 29 -1.51 -12.10 -0.82
C ALA A 29 -1.50 -12.57 -2.27
N ILE A 30 -0.39 -12.33 -2.97
CA ILE A 30 -0.14 -12.80 -4.33
C ILE A 30 1.16 -13.58 -4.38
N ASP A 31 1.30 -14.45 -5.37
CA ASP A 31 2.56 -15.13 -5.69
C ASP A 31 3.40 -14.35 -6.71
N GLY A 32 4.57 -14.89 -7.07
CA GLY A 32 5.47 -14.30 -8.07
C GLY A 32 4.93 -14.25 -9.50
N HIS A 33 3.83 -14.95 -9.77
CA HIS A 33 3.11 -14.94 -11.05
C HIS A 33 1.88 -14.02 -11.03
N GLY A 34 1.66 -13.30 -9.92
CA GLY A 34 0.54 -12.37 -9.77
C GLY A 34 -0.80 -13.04 -9.46
N VAL A 35 -0.80 -14.34 -9.18
CA VAL A 35 -2.00 -15.06 -8.76
C VAL A 35 -2.38 -14.60 -7.35
N VAL A 36 -3.61 -14.15 -7.16
CA VAL A 36 -4.14 -13.85 -5.82
C VAL A 36 -4.38 -15.17 -5.10
N ILE A 37 -3.63 -15.40 -4.03
CA ILE A 37 -3.68 -16.63 -3.24
C ILE A 37 -4.75 -16.53 -2.15
N GLU A 38 -4.83 -15.35 -1.52
CA GLU A 38 -5.78 -15.06 -0.47
C GLU A 38 -6.06 -13.56 -0.43
N CYS A 39 -7.30 -13.16 -0.13
CA CYS A 39 -7.61 -11.76 0.11
C CYS A 39 -8.90 -11.62 0.91
N GLY A 40 -9.03 -10.50 1.63
CA GLY A 40 -10.19 -10.25 2.47
C GLY A 40 -9.95 -9.13 3.48
N TRP A 41 -10.51 -9.30 4.66
CA TRP A 41 -10.49 -8.29 5.70
C TRP A 41 -10.18 -8.90 7.06
N THR A 42 -9.51 -8.11 7.89
CA THR A 42 -9.23 -8.44 9.30
C THR A 42 -9.67 -7.30 10.19
N ARG A 43 -9.98 -7.59 11.46
CA ARG A 43 -10.38 -6.58 12.44
C ARG A 43 -9.38 -6.50 13.59
N GLY A 44 -8.67 -5.38 13.66
CA GLY A 44 -7.64 -5.17 14.67
C GLY A 44 -6.37 -5.98 14.41
N LEU A 45 -5.36 -5.72 15.23
CA LEU A 45 -4.03 -6.29 15.02
C LEU A 45 -3.97 -7.81 15.24
N ASP A 46 -4.77 -8.36 16.16
CA ASP A 46 -4.72 -9.79 16.47
C ASP A 46 -5.20 -10.65 15.29
N GLU A 47 -6.30 -10.25 14.62
CA GLU A 47 -6.75 -10.95 13.41
C GLU A 47 -5.77 -10.76 12.26
N THR A 48 -5.17 -9.55 12.12
CA THR A 48 -4.15 -9.29 11.09
C THR A 48 -2.93 -10.17 11.30
N MET A 49 -2.41 -10.28 12.52
CA MET A 49 -1.29 -11.17 12.84
C MET A 49 -1.63 -12.65 12.61
N SER A 50 -2.83 -13.07 12.99
CA SER A 50 -3.30 -14.44 12.77
C SER A 50 -3.43 -14.76 11.28
N TRP A 51 -3.89 -13.81 10.46
CA TRP A 51 -3.99 -13.96 9.01
C TRP A 51 -2.60 -14.02 8.39
N LEU A 52 -1.67 -13.17 8.79
CA LEU A 52 -0.26 -13.18 8.35
C LEU A 52 0.41 -14.52 8.65
N ALA A 53 0.25 -15.05 9.85
CA ALA A 53 0.82 -16.34 10.25
C ALA A 53 0.31 -17.52 9.42
N LYS A 54 -0.91 -17.45 8.87
CA LYS A 54 -1.48 -18.49 7.99
C LYS A 54 -1.07 -18.32 6.53
N THR A 55 -0.79 -17.09 6.10
CA THR A 55 -0.65 -16.76 4.67
C THR A 55 0.81 -16.59 4.25
N ALA A 56 1.67 -16.20 5.18
CA ALA A 56 3.11 -16.08 4.92
C ALA A 56 3.75 -17.44 4.65
N VAL A 57 4.80 -17.43 3.82
CA VAL A 57 5.69 -18.55 3.57
C VAL A 57 7.02 -18.26 4.26
N ASP A 58 7.44 -19.13 5.16
CA ASP A 58 8.67 -18.95 5.93
C ASP A 58 9.89 -18.74 5.01
N GLY A 59 10.68 -17.72 5.34
CA GLY A 59 11.89 -17.39 4.60
C GLY A 59 11.68 -16.77 3.21
N SER A 60 10.43 -16.52 2.77
CA SER A 60 10.12 -16.15 1.38
C SER A 60 8.94 -15.18 1.25
N THR A 61 8.72 -14.28 2.22
CA THR A 61 7.56 -13.35 2.20
C THR A 61 7.99 -11.90 2.36
N LEU A 62 7.49 -11.04 1.48
CA LEU A 62 7.59 -9.59 1.59
C LEU A 62 6.20 -8.97 1.75
N ALA A 63 5.96 -8.27 2.86
CA ALA A 63 4.72 -7.57 3.13
C ALA A 63 4.86 -6.05 2.99
N PHE A 64 3.95 -5.42 2.26
CA PHE A 64 3.85 -3.96 2.18
C PHE A 64 2.60 -3.46 2.91
N VAL A 65 2.78 -2.44 3.75
CA VAL A 65 1.75 -1.93 4.65
C VAL A 65 1.47 -0.46 4.33
N ASP A 66 0.18 -0.13 4.10
CA ASP A 66 -0.28 1.27 4.01
C ASP A 66 -0.56 1.81 5.42
N ALA A 67 0.51 2.04 6.16
CA ALA A 67 0.47 2.74 7.44
C ALA A 67 1.87 3.21 7.84
N PRO A 68 1.99 4.30 8.63
CA PRO A 68 3.25 4.72 9.22
C PRO A 68 3.81 3.66 10.16
N LEU A 69 4.92 3.02 9.76
CA LEU A 69 5.57 1.96 10.53
C LEU A 69 6.66 2.50 11.47
N VAL A 70 7.30 3.59 11.08
CA VAL A 70 8.32 4.30 11.88
C VAL A 70 7.92 5.75 12.02
N VAL A 71 7.80 6.23 13.26
CA VAL A 71 7.42 7.61 13.58
C VAL A 71 8.43 8.13 14.63
N ASP A 72 9.45 8.81 14.15
CA ASP A 72 10.55 9.34 14.96
C ASP A 72 10.47 10.85 15.20
N ASN A 73 9.69 11.56 14.37
CA ASN A 73 9.52 13.01 14.47
C ASN A 73 8.53 13.41 15.57
N PRO A 74 8.89 14.38 16.44
CA PRO A 74 7.99 14.82 17.50
C PRO A 74 6.77 15.59 16.98
N VAL A 75 6.90 16.33 15.88
CA VAL A 75 5.86 17.17 15.27
C VAL A 75 5.99 17.22 13.75
N GLY A 76 4.92 17.63 13.06
CA GLY A 76 4.92 17.83 11.61
C GLY A 76 4.87 16.54 10.81
N GLN A 77 5.37 16.60 9.58
CA GLN A 77 5.44 15.47 8.66
C GLN A 77 6.77 14.73 8.79
N ARG A 78 6.73 13.40 8.66
CA ARG A 78 7.94 12.59 8.44
C ARG A 78 8.62 13.00 7.11
N PRO A 79 9.94 12.86 6.97
CA PRO A 79 10.64 13.16 5.71
C PRO A 79 10.04 12.45 4.50
N CYS A 80 9.72 11.17 4.60
CA CYS A 80 9.11 10.38 3.53
C CYS A 80 7.73 10.92 3.10
N GLU A 81 6.88 11.35 4.04
CA GLU A 81 5.57 11.95 3.75
C GLU A 81 5.70 13.29 2.99
N ARG A 82 6.69 14.11 3.35
CA ARG A 82 7.00 15.35 2.65
C ARG A 82 7.47 15.09 1.23
N GLU A 83 8.32 14.08 1.04
CA GLU A 83 8.77 13.68 -0.30
C GLU A 83 7.64 13.11 -1.17
N VAL A 84 6.60 12.48 -0.61
CA VAL A 84 5.40 12.13 -1.38
C VAL A 84 4.83 13.39 -2.05
N GLY A 85 4.65 14.48 -1.31
CA GLY A 85 4.15 15.74 -1.87
C GLY A 85 5.06 16.35 -2.94
N GLN A 86 6.37 16.29 -2.72
CA GLN A 86 7.37 16.81 -3.66
C GLN A 86 7.43 16.02 -4.97
N ARG A 87 7.44 14.70 -4.89
CA ARG A 87 7.65 13.83 -6.05
C ARG A 87 6.36 13.45 -6.78
N TYR A 88 5.22 13.42 -6.09
CA TYR A 88 3.93 13.01 -6.65
C TYR A 88 2.88 14.14 -6.67
N GLY A 89 3.24 15.34 -6.21
CA GLY A 89 2.33 16.50 -6.14
C GLY A 89 1.74 16.91 -7.48
N ARG A 90 2.45 16.70 -8.60
CA ARG A 90 1.93 16.96 -9.95
C ARG A 90 0.64 16.19 -10.26
N TRP A 91 0.48 14.98 -9.66
CA TRP A 91 -0.73 14.15 -9.76
C TRP A 91 -1.73 14.41 -8.61
N LYS A 92 -1.52 15.48 -7.84
CA LYS A 92 -2.32 15.82 -6.66
C LYS A 92 -2.26 14.75 -5.55
N VAL A 93 -1.14 14.05 -5.43
CA VAL A 93 -0.87 13.10 -4.35
C VAL A 93 -0.06 13.79 -3.26
N SER A 94 -0.54 13.64 -2.02
CA SER A 94 0.14 14.05 -0.79
C SER A 94 -0.17 13.06 0.32
N ALA A 95 0.78 12.81 1.21
CA ALA A 95 0.56 12.01 2.40
C ALA A 95 -0.02 12.86 3.55
N ASN A 96 -0.68 12.22 4.50
CA ASN A 96 -1.05 12.85 5.75
C ASN A 96 0.20 13.11 6.60
N SER A 97 0.11 14.06 7.53
CA SER A 97 1.18 14.29 8.51
C SER A 97 1.05 13.31 9.66
N THR A 98 2.12 12.57 9.95
CA THR A 98 2.22 11.68 11.10
C THR A 98 3.41 12.05 11.96
N ASN A 99 3.22 12.06 13.28
CA ASN A 99 4.26 12.35 14.27
C ASN A 99 3.91 11.66 15.60
N GLN A 100 4.81 11.75 16.57
CA GLN A 100 4.65 11.08 17.87
C GLN A 100 3.40 11.51 18.64
N SER A 101 2.85 12.72 18.40
CA SER A 101 1.60 13.16 19.00
C SER A 101 0.34 12.69 18.24
N SER A 102 0.50 12.00 17.13
CA SER A 102 -0.63 11.49 16.34
C SER A 102 -1.39 10.40 17.12
N PRO A 103 -2.73 10.48 17.23
CA PRO A 103 -3.51 9.53 18.02
C PRO A 103 -3.69 8.16 17.33
N ARG A 104 -3.18 7.99 16.12
CA ARG A 104 -3.40 6.83 15.27
C ARG A 104 -2.07 6.22 14.87
N GLN A 105 -1.56 5.31 15.68
CA GLN A 105 -0.25 4.68 15.52
C GLN A 105 -0.33 3.14 15.39
N ALA A 106 -1.41 2.62 14.81
CA ALA A 106 -1.57 1.18 14.64
C ALA A 106 -0.43 0.55 13.80
N GLY A 107 0.16 1.31 12.86
CA GLY A 107 1.33 0.86 12.09
C GLY A 107 2.57 0.62 12.95
N VAL A 108 2.85 1.51 13.92
CA VAL A 108 3.98 1.34 14.86
C VAL A 108 3.79 0.07 15.69
N LEU A 109 2.58 -0.15 16.23
CA LEU A 109 2.28 -1.37 16.99
C LEU A 109 2.31 -2.63 16.13
N LEU A 110 1.84 -2.57 14.88
CA LEU A 110 1.97 -3.69 13.95
C LEU A 110 3.43 -4.03 13.72
N ARG A 111 4.29 -3.03 13.51
CA ARG A 111 5.74 -3.21 13.36
C ARG A 111 6.33 -3.95 14.57
N GLU A 112 6.03 -3.51 15.79
CA GLU A 112 6.52 -4.13 17.02
C GLU A 112 6.13 -5.62 17.07
N ARG A 113 4.86 -5.95 16.84
CA ARG A 113 4.36 -7.33 16.84
C ARG A 113 4.98 -8.19 15.75
N LEU A 114 5.19 -7.64 14.55
CA LEU A 114 5.85 -8.34 13.46
C LEU A 114 7.29 -8.68 13.84
N GLN A 115 8.03 -7.72 14.41
CA GLN A 115 9.41 -7.95 14.85
C GLN A 115 9.48 -9.00 15.97
N GLU A 116 8.57 -8.98 16.95
CA GLU A 116 8.43 -10.02 17.97
C GLU A 116 8.13 -11.40 17.38
N SER A 117 7.47 -11.45 16.22
CA SER A 117 7.14 -12.67 15.49
C SER A 117 8.20 -13.09 14.47
N GLY A 118 9.40 -12.48 14.51
CA GLY A 118 10.54 -12.87 13.66
C GLY A 118 10.57 -12.19 12.28
N TRP A 119 9.69 -11.22 12.01
CA TRP A 119 9.76 -10.43 10.78
C TRP A 119 10.79 -9.30 10.90
N ALA A 120 11.48 -9.00 9.81
CA ALA A 120 12.42 -7.89 9.73
C ALA A 120 11.78 -6.68 9.03
N TYR A 121 11.85 -5.50 9.64
CA TYR A 121 11.54 -4.26 8.94
C TYR A 121 12.68 -3.91 7.97
N ASP A 122 12.32 -3.67 6.71
CA ASP A 122 13.24 -3.20 5.68
C ASP A 122 12.85 -1.79 5.23
N ASP A 123 13.76 -0.84 5.40
CA ASP A 123 13.57 0.55 4.97
C ASP A 123 13.90 0.77 3.48
N GLY A 124 14.21 -0.28 2.73
CA GLY A 124 14.44 -0.27 1.29
C GLY A 124 15.74 0.38 0.85
N ARG A 125 16.55 0.97 1.74
CA ARG A 125 17.80 1.65 1.39
C ARG A 125 18.88 0.71 0.86
N GLY A 126 18.82 -0.55 1.26
CA GLY A 126 19.69 -1.62 0.78
C GLY A 126 19.26 -2.26 -0.55
N GLY A 127 18.14 -1.85 -1.10
CA GLY A 127 17.50 -2.52 -2.24
C GLY A 127 16.50 -3.61 -1.80
N PRO A 128 15.92 -4.37 -2.75
CA PRO A 128 14.97 -5.43 -2.42
C PRO A 128 15.58 -6.53 -1.58
N PRO A 129 14.84 -7.08 -0.59
CA PRO A 129 15.29 -8.23 0.17
C PRO A 129 15.35 -9.48 -0.72
N THR A 130 16.32 -10.35 -0.45
CA THR A 130 16.53 -11.59 -1.20
C THR A 130 15.86 -12.82 -0.58
N GLY A 131 15.26 -12.67 0.59
CA GLY A 131 14.56 -13.72 1.35
C GLY A 131 14.19 -13.25 2.75
N GLY A 132 13.60 -14.12 3.54
CA GLY A 132 13.15 -13.86 4.91
C GLY A 132 11.67 -13.55 5.01
N LEU A 133 11.23 -13.28 6.24
CA LEU A 133 9.95 -12.65 6.54
C LEU A 133 10.22 -11.16 6.69
N VAL A 134 9.88 -10.38 5.67
CA VAL A 134 10.25 -8.96 5.59
C VAL A 134 9.02 -8.09 5.38
N PHE A 135 9.01 -6.89 5.96
CA PHE A 135 7.94 -5.94 5.74
C PHE A 135 8.47 -4.50 5.59
N SER A 136 7.75 -3.70 4.81
CA SER A 136 8.07 -2.30 4.50
C SER A 136 6.80 -1.46 4.42
N GLU A 137 6.96 -0.14 4.43
CA GLU A 137 5.86 0.81 4.26
C GLU A 137 5.68 1.18 2.79
N CYS A 138 4.44 1.24 2.33
CA CYS A 138 4.07 1.76 1.02
C CYS A 138 2.88 2.72 1.13
N TYR A 139 2.48 3.32 0.01
CA TYR A 139 1.34 4.23 -0.06
C TYR A 139 0.60 4.04 -1.39
N PRO A 140 -0.61 3.44 -1.43
CA PRO A 140 -1.32 3.06 -2.66
C PRO A 140 -1.50 4.19 -3.68
N TYR A 141 -1.70 5.43 -3.24
CA TYR A 141 -1.76 6.55 -4.16
C TYR A 141 -0.47 6.77 -4.95
N THR A 142 0.69 6.50 -4.37
CA THR A 142 1.96 6.56 -5.10
C THR A 142 2.06 5.43 -6.11
N THR A 143 1.51 4.25 -5.80
CA THR A 143 1.40 3.13 -6.72
C THR A 143 0.55 3.48 -7.93
N LEU A 144 -0.65 4.02 -7.70
CA LEU A 144 -1.58 4.39 -8.76
C LEU A 144 -0.98 5.34 -9.80
N VAL A 145 -0.21 6.33 -9.38
CA VAL A 145 0.34 7.34 -10.31
C VAL A 145 1.80 7.10 -10.69
N GLY A 146 2.56 6.38 -9.87
CA GLY A 146 3.96 6.05 -10.12
C GLY A 146 4.14 4.87 -11.07
N ALA A 147 3.22 3.90 -11.04
CA ALA A 147 3.21 2.80 -11.99
C ALA A 147 2.63 3.24 -13.34
N ALA A 148 3.47 3.22 -14.39
CA ALA A 148 3.06 3.66 -15.72
C ALA A 148 1.93 2.82 -16.31
N GLU A 149 1.89 1.54 -15.96
CA GLU A 149 0.91 0.56 -16.42
C GLU A 149 -0.52 0.91 -16.03
N LEU A 150 -0.70 1.62 -14.90
CA LEU A 150 -2.02 2.08 -14.45
C LEU A 150 -2.52 3.31 -15.22
N GLY A 151 -1.67 3.95 -16.04
CA GLY A 151 -2.06 4.99 -16.99
C GLY A 151 -2.61 6.28 -16.38
N TYR A 152 -2.25 6.62 -15.12
CA TYR A 152 -2.61 7.90 -14.49
C TYR A 152 -1.56 8.96 -14.78
N ASP A 153 -1.59 9.54 -16.00
CA ASP A 153 -0.57 10.49 -16.45
C ASP A 153 -0.84 11.93 -16.01
N GLN A 154 -2.11 12.32 -15.80
CA GLN A 154 -2.53 13.67 -15.48
C GLN A 154 -2.77 13.88 -13.99
N GLU A 155 -3.65 13.10 -13.38
CA GLU A 155 -3.95 13.17 -11.95
C GLU A 155 -4.40 11.80 -11.41
N ARG A 156 -4.30 11.64 -10.09
CA ARG A 156 -4.75 10.43 -9.39
C ARG A 156 -6.27 10.22 -9.52
N PRO A 157 -6.75 8.97 -9.41
CA PRO A 157 -8.19 8.72 -9.40
C PRO A 157 -8.86 9.33 -8.16
N THR A 158 -10.10 9.77 -8.34
CA THR A 158 -10.91 10.35 -7.27
C THR A 158 -11.85 9.28 -6.71
N TYR A 159 -11.33 8.33 -5.95
CA TYR A 159 -12.12 7.22 -5.41
C TYR A 159 -12.28 7.25 -3.87
N LYS A 160 -11.47 8.00 -3.13
CA LYS A 160 -11.55 8.09 -1.65
C LYS A 160 -12.21 9.37 -1.17
N ARG A 161 -11.79 10.51 -1.63
CA ARG A 161 -12.22 11.83 -1.13
C ARG A 161 -13.03 12.59 -2.19
N ARG A 162 -14.13 13.20 -1.75
CA ARG A 162 -14.97 14.04 -2.60
C ARG A 162 -14.23 15.33 -3.01
N PRO A 163 -14.05 15.60 -4.30
CA PRO A 163 -13.57 16.90 -4.75
C PRO A 163 -14.61 18.00 -4.45
N ALA A 164 -14.14 19.20 -4.14
CA ALA A 164 -15.03 20.34 -3.86
C ALA A 164 -16.03 20.62 -5.01
N ARG A 165 -15.58 20.41 -6.27
CA ARG A 165 -16.38 20.61 -7.48
C ARG A 165 -17.52 19.62 -7.65
N VAL A 166 -17.53 18.50 -6.90
CA VAL A 166 -18.57 17.46 -7.01
C VAL A 166 -19.63 17.69 -5.95
N PRO A 167 -20.93 17.93 -6.31
CA PRO A 167 -22.01 18.04 -5.35
C PRO A 167 -22.14 16.77 -4.49
N THR A 168 -22.45 16.96 -3.21
CA THR A 168 -22.59 15.85 -2.25
C THR A 168 -23.61 14.79 -2.73
N ALA A 169 -24.72 15.24 -3.30
CA ALA A 169 -25.78 14.34 -3.83
C ALA A 169 -25.28 13.43 -4.96
N ARG A 170 -24.30 13.87 -5.75
CA ARG A 170 -23.73 13.10 -6.88
C ARG A 170 -22.49 12.29 -6.49
N TRP A 171 -21.92 12.55 -5.30
CA TRP A 171 -20.63 11.99 -4.93
C TRP A 171 -20.59 10.46 -4.95
N ARG A 172 -21.62 9.80 -4.46
CA ARG A 172 -21.64 8.32 -4.40
C ARG A 172 -21.53 7.70 -5.79
N ALA A 173 -22.32 8.20 -6.76
CA ALA A 173 -22.29 7.70 -8.14
C ALA A 173 -20.95 8.02 -8.83
N VAL A 174 -20.43 9.25 -8.66
CA VAL A 174 -19.13 9.65 -9.21
C VAL A 174 -18.03 8.78 -8.65
N ARG A 175 -17.99 8.56 -7.35
CA ARG A 175 -17.00 7.72 -6.68
C ARG A 175 -17.02 6.28 -7.19
N ALA A 176 -18.21 5.68 -7.30
CA ALA A 176 -18.37 4.32 -7.81
C ALA A 176 -17.88 4.20 -9.27
N ALA A 177 -18.19 5.19 -10.11
CA ALA A 177 -17.72 5.20 -11.50
C ALA A 177 -16.19 5.37 -11.61
N GLU A 178 -15.58 6.23 -10.77
CA GLU A 178 -14.12 6.37 -10.71
C GLU A 178 -13.45 5.08 -10.23
N CYS A 179 -14.04 4.43 -9.24
CA CYS A 179 -13.55 3.16 -8.72
C CYS A 179 -13.62 2.06 -9.78
N ALA A 180 -14.73 1.94 -10.50
CA ALA A 180 -14.88 0.97 -11.58
C ALA A 180 -13.83 1.18 -12.69
N ARG A 181 -13.56 2.45 -13.08
CA ARG A 181 -12.47 2.76 -14.02
C ARG A 181 -11.09 2.34 -13.49
N MET A 182 -10.85 2.55 -12.20
CA MET A 182 -9.60 2.16 -11.55
C MET A 182 -9.43 0.64 -11.55
N ILE A 183 -10.47 -0.10 -11.20
CA ILE A 183 -10.46 -1.58 -11.24
C ILE A 183 -10.17 -2.06 -12.67
N GLY A 184 -10.80 -1.49 -13.70
CA GLY A 184 -10.50 -1.82 -15.09
C GLY A 184 -9.04 -1.57 -15.49
N ARG A 185 -8.39 -0.55 -14.92
CA ARG A 185 -6.93 -0.34 -15.11
C ARG A 185 -6.10 -1.36 -14.35
N MET A 186 -6.53 -1.77 -13.15
CA MET A 186 -5.86 -2.84 -12.41
C MET A 186 -5.98 -4.19 -13.11
N GLU A 187 -7.09 -4.49 -13.83
CA GLU A 187 -7.17 -5.66 -14.69
C GLU A 187 -6.13 -5.65 -15.80
N GLY A 188 -5.80 -4.47 -16.33
CA GLY A 188 -4.71 -4.29 -17.30
C GLY A 188 -3.35 -4.75 -16.79
N LEU A 189 -3.14 -4.84 -15.48
CA LEU A 189 -1.91 -5.39 -14.89
C LEU A 189 -1.71 -6.89 -15.15
N THR A 190 -2.70 -7.60 -15.69
CA THR A 190 -2.55 -9.01 -16.12
C THR A 190 -1.36 -9.20 -17.07
N THR A 191 -1.03 -8.20 -17.88
CA THR A 191 0.09 -8.22 -18.83
C THR A 191 1.32 -7.43 -18.37
N ALA A 192 1.28 -6.90 -17.14
CA ALA A 192 2.38 -6.14 -16.55
C ALA A 192 3.50 -7.08 -16.06
N ASP A 193 4.64 -6.49 -15.75
CA ASP A 193 5.75 -7.17 -15.11
C ASP A 193 6.12 -6.48 -13.78
N PRO A 194 5.77 -7.07 -12.62
CA PRO A 194 5.03 -8.33 -12.41
C PRO A 194 3.54 -8.20 -12.80
N PRO A 195 2.86 -9.32 -13.13
CA PRO A 195 1.42 -9.32 -13.36
C PRO A 195 0.61 -9.21 -12.06
N LEU A 196 -0.70 -8.88 -12.21
CA LEU A 196 -1.71 -9.02 -11.16
C LEU A 196 -2.97 -9.64 -11.76
N LEU A 197 -3.35 -10.82 -11.29
CA LEU A 197 -4.47 -11.61 -11.82
C LEU A 197 -5.69 -11.50 -10.92
N LEU A 198 -6.44 -10.39 -10.98
CA LEU A 198 -7.60 -10.13 -10.11
C LEU A 198 -8.66 -11.24 -10.17
N SER A 199 -8.81 -11.90 -11.32
CA SER A 199 -9.81 -12.96 -11.51
C SER A 199 -9.39 -14.32 -10.97
N SER A 200 -8.18 -14.47 -10.41
CA SER A 200 -7.65 -15.75 -9.93
C SER A 200 -8.24 -16.22 -8.59
N HIS A 201 -8.76 -15.31 -7.76
CA HIS A 201 -9.35 -15.61 -6.46
C HIS A 201 -10.81 -15.10 -6.38
N PRO A 202 -11.76 -15.85 -5.77
CA PRO A 202 -13.16 -15.42 -5.69
C PRO A 202 -13.34 -14.02 -5.10
N GLY A 203 -12.64 -13.66 -4.02
CA GLY A 203 -12.73 -12.36 -3.36
C GLY A 203 -12.27 -11.19 -4.25
N SER A 204 -11.15 -11.33 -4.95
CA SER A 204 -10.66 -10.28 -5.87
C SER A 204 -11.44 -10.26 -7.19
N ARG A 205 -11.97 -11.41 -7.65
CA ARG A 205 -12.81 -11.48 -8.85
C ARG A 205 -14.07 -10.63 -8.72
N GLN A 206 -14.65 -10.52 -7.52
CA GLN A 206 -15.84 -9.67 -7.28
C GLN A 206 -15.58 -8.20 -7.65
N LEU A 207 -14.34 -7.71 -7.49
CA LEU A 207 -13.98 -6.35 -7.90
C LEU A 207 -14.26 -6.11 -9.40
N VAL A 208 -14.03 -7.13 -10.22
CA VAL A 208 -14.14 -7.06 -11.67
C VAL A 208 -15.55 -7.40 -12.14
N SER A 209 -16.18 -8.39 -11.52
CA SER A 209 -17.48 -8.92 -11.97
C SER A 209 -18.69 -8.16 -11.43
N GLU A 210 -18.53 -7.39 -10.34
CA GLU A 210 -19.61 -6.68 -9.70
C GLU A 210 -19.45 -5.15 -9.83
N PRO A 211 -20.55 -4.39 -9.94
CA PRO A 211 -20.47 -2.94 -9.97
C PRO A 211 -19.98 -2.39 -8.61
N SER A 212 -19.14 -1.37 -8.66
CA SER A 212 -18.67 -0.70 -7.44
C SER A 212 -19.85 -0.17 -6.61
N PRO A 213 -19.92 -0.51 -5.30
CA PRO A 213 -21.05 -0.14 -4.47
C PRO A 213 -21.15 1.38 -4.25
N GLN A 214 -22.35 1.89 -4.11
CA GLN A 214 -22.59 3.31 -3.81
C GLN A 214 -22.77 3.58 -2.31
N LYS A 215 -23.23 2.58 -1.54
CA LYS A 215 -23.40 2.69 -0.09
C LYS A 215 -22.03 2.81 0.59
N ALA A 216 -21.91 3.74 1.55
CA ALA A 216 -20.60 4.12 2.09
C ALA A 216 -19.86 2.98 2.79
N ALA A 217 -20.58 2.13 3.55
CA ALA A 217 -19.96 1.02 4.27
C ALA A 217 -19.42 -0.05 3.29
N ASP A 218 -20.26 -0.46 2.33
CA ASP A 218 -19.91 -1.47 1.34
C ASP A 218 -18.77 -0.97 0.42
N TYR A 219 -18.78 0.34 0.13
CA TYR A 219 -17.72 0.98 -0.63
C TYR A 219 -16.39 1.01 0.15
N LYS A 220 -16.40 1.33 1.45
CA LYS A 220 -15.18 1.32 2.27
C LYS A 220 -14.56 -0.07 2.32
N HIS A 221 -15.38 -1.07 2.47
CA HIS A 221 -14.97 -2.48 2.43
C HIS A 221 -14.24 -2.82 1.11
N LEU A 222 -14.81 -2.43 -0.04
CA LEU A 222 -14.17 -2.61 -1.34
C LEU A 222 -12.88 -1.79 -1.49
N GLU A 223 -12.85 -0.54 -1.00
CA GLU A 223 -11.69 0.35 -1.04
C GLU A 223 -10.48 -0.26 -0.31
N ASP A 224 -10.69 -0.82 0.89
CA ASP A 224 -9.63 -1.44 1.68
C ASP A 224 -9.01 -2.67 0.97
N LEU A 225 -9.84 -3.46 0.29
CA LEU A 225 -9.35 -4.59 -0.50
C LEU A 225 -8.53 -4.15 -1.71
N ILE A 226 -8.96 -3.11 -2.42
CA ILE A 226 -8.22 -2.54 -3.56
C ILE A 226 -6.83 -2.07 -3.10
N ASP A 227 -6.77 -1.32 -2.01
CA ASP A 227 -5.50 -0.79 -1.51
C ASP A 227 -4.56 -1.91 -1.04
N ALA A 228 -5.09 -2.97 -0.41
CA ALA A 228 -4.31 -4.14 -0.07
C ALA A 228 -3.73 -4.85 -1.30
N LEU A 229 -4.52 -5.02 -2.38
CA LEU A 229 -4.02 -5.59 -3.63
C LEU A 229 -2.95 -4.72 -4.29
N LEU A 230 -3.09 -3.39 -4.25
CA LEU A 230 -2.07 -2.46 -4.74
C LEU A 230 -0.79 -2.54 -3.90
N CYS A 231 -0.88 -2.68 -2.57
CA CYS A 231 0.26 -2.90 -1.70
C CYS A 231 0.98 -4.21 -2.05
N ALA A 232 0.25 -5.33 -2.21
CA ALA A 232 0.83 -6.62 -2.57
C ALA A 232 1.54 -6.56 -3.94
N TRP A 233 0.90 -5.95 -4.93
CA TRP A 233 1.50 -5.76 -6.25
C TRP A 233 2.75 -4.85 -6.20
N THR A 234 2.73 -3.81 -5.38
CA THR A 234 3.89 -2.93 -5.18
C THR A 234 5.06 -3.68 -4.55
N ALA A 235 4.79 -4.60 -3.60
CA ALA A 235 5.81 -5.46 -3.03
C ALA A 235 6.45 -6.38 -4.09
N ALA A 236 5.63 -6.97 -4.98
CA ALA A 236 6.12 -7.77 -6.10
C ALA A 236 6.95 -6.93 -7.09
N LEU A 237 6.49 -5.71 -7.41
CA LEU A 237 7.21 -4.77 -8.27
C LEU A 237 8.57 -4.39 -7.68
N TRP A 238 8.61 -4.09 -6.38
CA TRP A 238 9.84 -3.78 -5.66
C TRP A 238 10.80 -4.96 -5.67
N SER A 239 10.33 -6.14 -5.30
CA SER A 239 11.15 -7.36 -5.28
C SER A 239 11.77 -7.66 -6.64
N ARG A 240 11.02 -7.49 -7.74
CA ARG A 240 11.47 -7.83 -9.09
C ARG A 240 12.39 -6.78 -9.71
N HIS A 241 12.11 -5.51 -9.50
CA HIS A 241 12.77 -4.41 -10.23
C HIS A 241 13.55 -3.44 -9.34
N GLY A 242 13.33 -3.44 -8.03
CA GLY A 242 14.03 -2.56 -7.10
C GLY A 242 14.02 -1.10 -7.57
N LEU A 243 15.15 -0.45 -7.44
CA LEU A 243 15.34 0.96 -7.83
C LEU A 243 15.24 1.21 -9.34
N ALA A 244 15.20 0.18 -10.18
CA ALA A 244 14.97 0.35 -11.61
C ALA A 244 13.53 0.81 -11.92
N ARG A 245 12.57 0.49 -11.04
CA ARG A 245 11.15 0.87 -11.21
C ARG A 245 10.51 1.50 -9.97
N CYS A 246 11.19 1.50 -8.84
CA CYS A 246 10.74 2.10 -7.60
C CYS A 246 11.72 3.14 -7.08
N GLN A 247 11.29 3.88 -6.07
CA GLN A 247 12.12 4.77 -5.27
C GLN A 247 11.81 4.61 -3.80
N VAL A 248 12.78 4.94 -2.95
CA VAL A 248 12.64 4.98 -1.51
C VAL A 248 12.55 6.44 -1.09
N LEU A 249 11.39 6.85 -0.59
CA LEU A 249 11.16 8.19 -0.05
C LEU A 249 11.63 8.21 1.40
N GLY A 250 12.32 9.28 1.83
CA GLY A 250 12.96 9.36 3.15
C GLY A 250 14.29 8.61 3.23
N ALA A 251 14.89 8.25 2.10
CA ALA A 251 16.17 7.50 2.06
C ALA A 251 17.36 8.27 2.68
N ASP A 252 17.31 9.61 2.67
CA ASP A 252 18.37 10.49 3.21
C ASP A 252 18.36 10.55 4.76
N SER A 253 17.59 9.68 5.43
CA SER A 253 17.57 9.59 6.90
C SER A 253 18.95 9.25 7.47
N SER A 254 19.34 9.95 8.54
CA SER A 254 20.56 9.68 9.29
C SER A 254 20.46 8.47 10.24
N LEU A 255 19.27 7.89 10.38
CA LEU A 255 19.07 6.70 11.21
C LEU A 255 19.77 5.47 10.62
N PRO A 256 20.16 4.51 11.45
CA PRO A 256 20.77 3.26 10.99
C PRO A 256 19.89 2.52 9.96
N PRO A 257 20.48 1.66 9.11
CA PRO A 257 19.72 0.78 8.22
C PRO A 257 18.66 -0.04 8.98
N GLY A 258 17.45 -0.19 8.38
CA GLY A 258 16.34 -0.88 9.02
C GLY A 258 15.63 -0.09 10.12
N GLN A 259 15.91 1.21 10.27
CA GLN A 259 15.29 2.07 11.28
C GLN A 259 14.68 3.35 10.71
N ALA A 260 14.94 3.66 9.45
CA ALA A 260 14.47 4.91 8.85
C ALA A 260 12.97 4.88 8.53
N PRO A 261 12.25 6.00 8.76
CA PRO A 261 10.87 6.16 8.29
C PRO A 261 10.88 6.37 6.77
N THR A 262 10.63 5.31 6.02
CA THR A 262 10.65 5.34 4.55
C THR A 262 9.34 4.87 3.98
N ILE A 263 9.05 5.28 2.73
CA ILE A 263 7.97 4.76 1.90
C ILE A 263 8.57 4.26 0.60
N ILE A 264 8.37 2.98 0.27
CA ILE A 264 8.75 2.41 -1.03
C ILE A 264 7.60 2.65 -2.01
N ALA A 265 7.90 3.26 -3.14
CA ALA A 265 6.90 3.71 -4.10
C ALA A 265 7.35 3.50 -5.55
N PRO A 266 6.46 3.06 -6.47
CA PRO A 266 6.77 3.01 -7.90
C PRO A 266 7.14 4.40 -8.41
N ALA A 267 8.12 4.46 -9.32
CA ALA A 267 8.64 5.70 -9.89
C ALA A 267 8.56 5.72 -11.40
N ARG A 268 8.01 6.78 -11.97
CA ARG A 268 8.03 7.04 -13.41
C ARG A 268 9.46 7.23 -13.91
N PRO A 269 9.74 6.98 -15.21
CA PRO A 269 11.08 7.15 -15.77
C PRO A 269 11.69 8.52 -15.49
N GLU A 270 10.91 9.59 -15.56
CA GLU A 270 11.35 10.96 -15.28
C GLU A 270 11.75 11.17 -13.82
N GLN A 271 11.08 10.52 -12.87
CA GLN A 271 11.41 10.61 -11.43
C GLN A 271 12.72 9.88 -11.07
N ARG A 272 13.17 8.96 -11.91
CA ARG A 272 14.40 8.17 -11.72
C ARG A 272 15.66 8.85 -12.23
N ARG A 273 15.53 9.72 -13.25
CA ARG A 273 16.67 10.44 -13.89
C ARG A 273 17.34 11.44 -12.95
N ASP A 274 16.62 11.98 -12.00
CA ASP A 274 17.12 13.02 -11.08
C ASP A 274 18.12 12.51 -10.03
N ARG A 275 18.34 11.19 -9.94
CA ARG A 275 19.31 10.60 -9.00
C ARG A 275 20.75 10.60 -9.47
N GLY A 276 21.02 10.82 -10.75
CA GLY A 276 22.36 10.83 -11.34
C GLY A 276 23.03 12.20 -11.42
N ALA A 277 22.36 13.25 -10.97
CA ALA A 277 22.78 14.65 -11.13
C ALA A 277 23.10 15.37 -9.80
N ARG A 278 23.34 14.62 -8.70
CA ARG A 278 23.79 15.20 -7.43
C ARG A 278 25.10 14.61 -6.97
#